data_2bb09e907ea0b38b3b3bf7f352e90cd0
#
_entry.id   2bb09e907ea0b38b3b3bf7f352e90cd0
#
_cell.length_a   1.000
_cell.length_b   1.000
_cell.length_c   1.000
_cell.angle_alpha   90.00
_cell.angle_beta   90.00
_cell.angle_gamma   90.00
#
_symmetry.space_group_name_H-M   'P 1'
#
loop_
_entity.id
_entity.type
_entity.pdbx_description
1 polymer ?
#
loop_
_entity_poly.entity_id
_entity_poly.type
_entity_poly.pdbx_seq_one_letter_code
_entity_poly.pdbx_strand_id
1 'polypeptide(L)'
;MKKIIIFIVAIIIIIVSVIGVKYYSYKVQYNTVKQENSIYEKYKDSETSGLDVATLINKSVDNNTKNKIEKTEDGEFIQNEENSIEIEVYMKDTESIYKMETIYNNGTEQFVQYCGNVMFKCSKMEYHKKTGKISYILFEQM
;
A
#
# COMPACT_ATOMS: atom_id res chain seq x y z
N MET A 1 -22.11 21.28 -47.64
CA MET A 1 -22.21 19.90 -47.14
C MET A 1 -20.85 19.26 -46.85
N LYS A 2 -19.89 19.16 -47.77
CA LYS A 2 -18.58 18.52 -47.53
C LYS A 2 -17.79 19.10 -46.35
N LYS A 3 -17.76 20.43 -46.18
CA LYS A 3 -17.04 21.08 -45.05
C LYS A 3 -17.63 20.73 -43.67
N ILE A 4 -18.94 20.59 -43.57
CA ILE A 4 -19.65 20.22 -42.35
C ILE A 4 -19.31 18.78 -41.96
N ILE A 5 -19.27 17.86 -42.92
CA ILE A 5 -18.92 16.46 -42.71
C ILE A 5 -17.47 16.34 -42.19
N ILE A 6 -16.52 17.07 -42.78
CA ILE A 6 -15.13 17.09 -42.34
C ILE A 6 -15.03 17.59 -40.91
N PHE A 7 -15.78 18.65 -40.55
CA PHE A 7 -15.79 19.18 -39.19
C PHE A 7 -16.35 18.18 -38.16
N ILE A 8 -17.45 17.48 -38.49
CA ILE A 8 -18.02 16.43 -37.63
C ILE A 8 -17.04 15.28 -37.45
N VAL A 9 -16.39 14.81 -38.52
CA VAL A 9 -15.39 13.74 -38.44
C VAL A 9 -14.22 14.16 -37.56
N ALA A 10 -13.73 15.40 -37.66
CA ALA A 10 -12.66 15.90 -36.80
C ALA A 10 -13.05 15.89 -35.30
N ILE A 11 -14.28 16.31 -34.98
CA ILE A 11 -14.80 16.27 -33.60
C ILE A 11 -14.85 14.82 -33.08
N ILE A 12 -15.34 13.88 -33.88
CA ILE A 12 -15.40 12.45 -33.49
C ILE A 12 -14.01 11.91 -33.20
N ILE A 13 -13.02 12.23 -34.03
CA ILE A 13 -11.62 11.78 -33.79
C ILE A 13 -11.08 12.33 -32.48
N ILE A 14 -11.34 13.60 -32.16
CA ILE A 14 -10.93 14.21 -30.90
C ILE A 14 -11.57 13.49 -29.71
N ILE A 15 -12.87 13.24 -29.74
CA ILE A 15 -13.60 12.56 -28.67
C ILE A 15 -13.05 11.14 -28.46
N VAL A 16 -12.86 10.37 -29.54
CA VAL A 16 -12.30 9.01 -29.47
C VAL A 16 -10.88 9.02 -28.90
N SER A 17 -10.06 10.00 -29.28
CA SER A 17 -8.70 10.15 -28.78
C SER A 17 -8.68 10.43 -27.26
N VAL A 18 -9.55 11.33 -26.78
CA VAL A 18 -9.66 11.67 -25.36
C VAL A 18 -10.12 10.45 -24.53
N ILE A 19 -11.12 9.70 -25.05
CA ILE A 19 -11.60 8.48 -24.38
C ILE A 19 -10.49 7.42 -24.36
N GLY A 20 -9.76 7.24 -25.45
CA GLY A 20 -8.65 6.29 -25.55
C GLY A 20 -7.53 6.58 -24.55
N VAL A 21 -7.13 7.85 -24.42
CA VAL A 21 -6.10 8.28 -23.46
C VAL A 21 -6.57 8.02 -22.02
N LYS A 22 -7.82 8.37 -21.68
CA LYS A 22 -8.37 8.12 -20.33
C LYS A 22 -8.44 6.64 -20.02
N TYR A 23 -8.88 5.81 -20.95
CA TYR A 23 -8.95 4.36 -20.78
C TYR A 23 -7.56 3.75 -20.57
N TYR A 24 -6.57 4.17 -21.36
CA TYR A 24 -5.20 3.71 -21.24
C TYR A 24 -4.60 4.10 -19.88
N SER A 25 -4.77 5.36 -19.46
CA SER A 25 -4.31 5.85 -18.16
C SER A 25 -4.94 5.07 -17.00
N TYR A 26 -6.25 4.81 -17.07
CA TYR A 26 -6.95 4.00 -16.06
C TYR A 26 -6.38 2.57 -16.00
N LYS A 27 -6.15 1.93 -17.14
CA LYS A 27 -5.59 0.58 -17.19
C LYS A 27 -4.18 0.50 -16.63
N VAL A 28 -3.33 1.49 -16.94
CA VAL A 28 -1.97 1.58 -16.38
C VAL A 28 -2.04 1.75 -14.85
N GLN A 29 -2.85 2.66 -14.35
CA GLN A 29 -3.01 2.90 -12.91
C GLN A 29 -3.52 1.64 -12.20
N TYR A 30 -4.53 0.98 -12.74
CA TYR A 30 -5.07 -0.27 -12.18
C TYR A 30 -4.01 -1.36 -12.07
N ASN A 31 -3.21 -1.57 -13.11
CA ASN A 31 -2.15 -2.56 -13.12
C ASN A 31 -1.04 -2.22 -12.11
N THR A 32 -0.68 -0.94 -11.98
CA THR A 32 0.29 -0.47 -11.01
C THR A 32 -0.17 -0.74 -9.58
N VAL A 33 -1.41 -0.39 -9.24
CA VAL A 33 -2.00 -0.65 -7.93
C VAL A 33 -2.03 -2.15 -7.63
N LYS A 34 -2.43 -2.97 -8.59
CA LYS A 34 -2.45 -4.42 -8.44
C LYS A 34 -1.04 -4.99 -8.17
N GLN A 35 -0.04 -4.48 -8.86
CA GLN A 35 1.36 -4.90 -8.66
C GLN A 35 1.88 -4.46 -7.28
N GLU A 36 1.62 -3.22 -6.86
CA GLU A 36 2.00 -2.72 -5.55
C GLU A 36 1.33 -3.51 -4.43
N ASN A 37 0.03 -3.76 -4.53
CA ASN A 37 -0.72 -4.52 -3.54
C ASN A 37 -0.25 -5.99 -3.44
N SER A 38 0.16 -6.60 -4.54
CA SER A 38 0.56 -8.01 -4.59
C SER A 38 1.69 -8.36 -3.62
N ILE A 39 2.53 -7.38 -3.26
CA ILE A 39 3.63 -7.52 -2.30
C ILE A 39 3.07 -7.90 -0.91
N TYR A 40 1.92 -7.36 -0.55
CA TYR A 40 1.26 -7.54 0.75
C TYR A 40 0.16 -8.60 0.71
N GLU A 41 -0.63 -8.63 -0.37
CA GLU A 41 -1.80 -9.50 -0.51
C GLU A 41 -1.48 -10.99 -0.42
N LYS A 42 -0.26 -11.39 -0.78
CA LYS A 42 0.20 -12.78 -0.62
C LYS A 42 0.22 -13.26 0.84
N TYR A 43 0.20 -12.32 1.80
CA TYR A 43 0.16 -12.63 3.23
C TYR A 43 -1.25 -12.58 3.83
N LYS A 44 -2.24 -12.18 3.03
CA LYS A 44 -3.63 -12.13 3.47
C LYS A 44 -4.11 -13.53 3.86
N ASP A 45 -4.69 -13.65 5.04
CA ASP A 45 -5.21 -14.91 5.60
C ASP A 45 -4.17 -16.05 5.69
N SER A 46 -2.87 -15.72 5.61
CA SER A 46 -1.78 -16.68 5.70
C SER A 46 -0.90 -16.45 6.94
N GLU A 47 -0.19 -17.50 7.32
CA GLU A 47 0.86 -17.43 8.34
C GLU A 47 2.15 -16.88 7.72
N THR A 48 2.87 -16.05 8.46
CA THR A 48 4.11 -15.45 8.01
C THR A 48 5.13 -15.37 9.14
N SER A 49 6.41 -15.38 8.80
CA SER A 49 7.49 -15.23 9.79
C SER A 49 7.68 -13.77 10.21
N GLY A 50 8.23 -13.54 11.41
CA GLY A 50 8.63 -12.20 11.83
C GLY A 50 9.66 -11.56 10.91
N LEU A 51 10.48 -12.35 10.20
CA LEU A 51 11.39 -11.85 9.17
C LEU A 51 10.62 -11.23 7.99
N ASP A 52 9.55 -11.87 7.55
CA ASP A 52 8.69 -11.33 6.49
C ASP A 52 7.95 -10.07 6.97
N VAL A 53 7.44 -10.07 8.22
CA VAL A 53 6.82 -8.89 8.83
C VAL A 53 7.79 -7.72 8.84
N ALA A 54 9.04 -7.90 9.29
CA ALA A 54 10.07 -6.87 9.28
C ALA A 54 10.35 -6.35 7.85
N THR A 55 10.37 -7.25 6.86
CA THR A 55 10.55 -6.89 5.45
C THR A 55 9.40 -6.01 4.95
N LEU A 56 8.16 -6.32 5.33
CA LEU A 56 6.99 -5.52 4.97
C LEU A 56 6.99 -4.16 5.66
N ILE A 57 7.42 -4.10 6.93
CA ILE A 57 7.60 -2.83 7.66
C ILE A 57 8.57 -1.93 6.92
N ASN A 58 9.77 -2.43 6.56
CA ASN A 58 10.76 -1.65 5.81
C ASN A 58 10.18 -1.14 4.48
N LYS A 59 9.49 -1.98 3.72
CA LYS A 59 8.84 -1.59 2.46
C LYS A 59 7.76 -0.52 2.64
N SER A 60 6.98 -0.61 3.71
CA SER A 60 5.91 0.36 4.01
C SER A 60 6.48 1.71 4.42
N VAL A 61 7.54 1.73 5.25
CA VAL A 61 8.27 2.96 5.59
C VAL A 61 8.89 3.59 4.34
N ASP A 62 9.52 2.80 3.47
CA ASP A 62 10.06 3.27 2.20
C ASP A 62 8.98 3.83 1.28
N ASN A 63 7.82 3.16 1.19
CA ASN A 63 6.67 3.63 0.43
C ASN A 63 6.19 4.99 0.94
N ASN A 64 5.98 5.12 2.25
CA ASN A 64 5.51 6.37 2.86
C ASN A 64 6.52 7.50 2.68
N THR A 65 7.81 7.21 2.80
CA THR A 65 8.88 8.17 2.58
C THR A 65 8.93 8.64 1.12
N LYS A 66 8.86 7.73 0.15
CA LYS A 66 8.84 8.06 -1.29
C LYS A 66 7.61 8.88 -1.68
N ASN A 67 6.47 8.58 -1.07
CA ASN A 67 5.22 9.32 -1.27
C ASN A 67 5.14 10.60 -0.46
N LYS A 68 6.19 10.95 0.29
CA LYS A 68 6.28 12.16 1.12
C LYS A 68 5.12 12.29 2.11
N ILE A 69 4.73 11.16 2.72
CA ILE A 69 3.71 11.16 3.75
C ILE A 69 4.23 11.95 4.95
N GLU A 70 3.43 12.91 5.43
CA GLU A 70 3.77 13.75 6.57
C GLU A 70 3.93 12.91 7.83
N LYS A 71 4.75 13.42 8.76
CA LYS A 71 4.97 12.78 10.06
C LYS A 71 4.52 13.71 11.20
N THR A 72 4.08 13.09 12.28
CA THR A 72 3.86 13.76 13.55
C THR A 72 5.19 14.18 14.18
N GLU A 73 5.14 14.97 15.26
CA GLU A 73 6.33 15.34 16.06
C GLU A 73 7.03 14.11 16.65
N ASP A 74 6.27 13.04 16.94
CA ASP A 74 6.79 11.76 17.45
C ASP A 74 7.37 10.86 16.35
N GLY A 75 7.31 11.30 15.08
CA GLY A 75 7.88 10.59 13.93
C GLY A 75 6.99 9.51 13.32
N GLU A 76 5.72 9.41 13.72
CA GLU A 76 4.73 8.52 13.12
C GLU A 76 4.17 9.12 11.83
N PHE A 77 3.91 8.28 10.82
CA PHE A 77 3.29 8.74 9.58
C PHE A 77 1.81 9.10 9.78
N ILE A 78 1.42 10.26 9.25
CA ILE A 78 0.02 10.70 9.25
C ILE A 78 -0.70 10.04 8.10
N GLN A 79 -1.67 9.17 8.41
CA GLN A 79 -2.41 8.45 7.38
C GLN A 79 -3.19 9.39 6.48
N ASN A 80 -3.06 9.19 5.16
CA ASN A 80 -3.83 9.92 4.15
C ASN A 80 -4.86 8.99 3.47
N GLU A 81 -5.63 9.51 2.52
CA GLU A 81 -6.68 8.75 1.83
C GLU A 81 -6.22 8.07 0.53
N GLU A 82 -4.93 8.15 0.18
CA GLU A 82 -4.48 7.82 -1.18
C GLU A 82 -3.40 6.74 -1.23
N ASN A 83 -2.34 6.84 -0.40
CA ASN A 83 -1.14 6.05 -0.61
C ASN A 83 -0.27 5.81 0.63
N SER A 84 -0.68 6.26 1.82
CA SER A 84 -0.03 5.88 3.07
C SER A 84 -0.30 4.42 3.41
N ILE A 85 0.65 3.75 4.05
CA ILE A 85 0.49 2.39 4.53
C ILE A 85 0.83 2.38 6.02
N GLU A 86 -0.02 1.74 6.82
CA GLU A 86 0.22 1.49 8.23
C GLU A 86 0.29 0.00 8.49
N ILE A 87 1.29 -0.43 9.25
CA ILE A 87 1.40 -1.80 9.74
C ILE A 87 1.45 -1.76 11.26
N GLU A 88 0.59 -2.56 11.87
CA GLU A 88 0.60 -2.83 13.30
C GLU A 88 0.91 -4.31 13.55
N VAL A 89 1.65 -4.56 14.64
CA VAL A 89 2.02 -5.90 15.08
C VAL A 89 1.53 -6.11 16.51
N TYR A 90 0.56 -6.99 16.67
CA TYR A 90 0.07 -7.40 17.98
C TYR A 90 0.92 -8.56 18.51
N MET A 91 1.56 -8.33 19.66
CA MET A 91 2.36 -9.33 20.39
C MET A 91 1.51 -9.93 21.49
N LYS A 92 1.21 -11.22 21.39
CA LYS A 92 0.36 -11.96 22.32
C LYS A 92 0.99 -12.10 23.70
N ASP A 93 2.31 -12.26 23.73
CA ASP A 93 3.06 -12.46 24.99
C ASP A 93 3.03 -11.24 25.91
N THR A 94 2.97 -10.04 25.34
CA THR A 94 2.95 -8.76 26.06
C THR A 94 1.61 -8.06 26.02
N GLU A 95 0.62 -8.62 25.28
CA GLU A 95 -0.68 -8.00 25.02
C GLU A 95 -0.56 -6.56 24.48
N SER A 96 0.46 -6.31 23.66
CA SER A 96 0.82 -4.97 23.19
C SER A 96 0.75 -4.90 21.67
N ILE A 97 0.34 -3.73 21.14
CA ILE A 97 0.39 -3.39 19.72
C ILE A 97 1.61 -2.49 19.48
N TYR A 98 2.43 -2.87 18.52
CA TYR A 98 3.57 -2.09 18.06
C TYR A 98 3.29 -1.55 16.65
N LYS A 99 3.42 -0.24 16.48
CA LYS A 99 3.37 0.41 15.16
C LYS A 99 4.65 0.16 14.39
N MET A 100 4.56 0.15 13.08
CA MET A 100 5.71 -0.06 12.21
C MET A 100 6.84 0.94 12.45
N GLU A 101 6.51 2.20 12.78
CA GLU A 101 7.51 3.23 13.07
C GLU A 101 8.32 2.90 14.32
N THR A 102 7.68 2.39 15.35
CA THR A 102 8.35 1.97 16.58
C THR A 102 9.36 0.84 16.30
N ILE A 103 8.92 -0.17 15.52
CA ILE A 103 9.79 -1.30 15.16
C ILE A 103 10.93 -0.82 14.26
N TYR A 104 10.63 0.03 13.28
CA TYR A 104 11.62 0.56 12.33
C TYR A 104 12.67 1.44 13.03
N ASN A 105 12.24 2.36 13.89
CA ASN A 105 13.12 3.29 14.59
C ASN A 105 14.01 2.59 15.64
N ASN A 106 13.52 1.50 16.25
CA ASN A 106 14.32 0.66 17.15
C ASN A 106 15.27 -0.30 16.41
N GLY A 107 15.14 -0.37 15.07
CA GLY A 107 15.89 -1.27 14.21
C GLY A 107 15.12 -2.57 13.92
N THR A 108 14.75 -2.75 12.68
CA THR A 108 14.07 -3.99 12.22
C THR A 108 14.94 -5.23 12.42
N GLU A 109 16.27 -5.08 12.42
CA GLU A 109 17.21 -6.16 12.71
C GLU A 109 17.03 -6.67 14.15
N GLN A 110 16.80 -5.78 15.12
CA GLN A 110 16.51 -6.16 16.51
C GLN A 110 15.19 -6.94 16.60
N PHE A 111 14.15 -6.47 15.90
CA PHE A 111 12.88 -7.21 15.81
C PHE A 111 13.08 -8.61 15.21
N VAL A 112 13.86 -8.74 14.14
CA VAL A 112 14.18 -10.05 13.53
C VAL A 112 14.97 -10.94 14.47
N GLN A 113 15.88 -10.39 15.26
CA GLN A 113 16.65 -11.17 16.23
C GLN A 113 15.76 -11.85 17.28
N TYR A 114 14.70 -11.16 17.73
CA TYR A 114 13.79 -11.71 18.75
C TYR A 114 12.58 -12.44 18.16
N CYS A 115 12.05 -11.95 17.05
CA CYS A 115 10.80 -12.40 16.48
C CYS A 115 10.92 -13.04 15.09
N GLY A 116 12.13 -13.14 14.51
CA GLY A 116 12.33 -13.60 13.14
C GLY A 116 11.71 -14.96 12.83
N ASN A 117 11.77 -15.88 13.78
CA ASN A 117 11.19 -17.22 13.69
C ASN A 117 9.79 -17.35 14.33
N VAL A 118 9.29 -16.26 14.93
CA VAL A 118 7.91 -16.23 15.45
C VAL A 118 6.94 -16.16 14.30
N MET A 119 5.85 -16.91 14.40
CA MET A 119 4.80 -16.91 13.38
C MET A 119 3.74 -15.87 13.72
N PHE A 120 3.30 -15.18 12.69
CA PHE A 120 2.26 -14.17 12.73
C PHE A 120 1.18 -14.52 11.71
N LYS A 121 -0.03 -14.08 11.97
CA LYS A 121 -1.15 -14.15 11.04
C LYS A 121 -1.56 -12.73 10.65
N CYS A 122 -1.74 -12.50 9.36
CA CYS A 122 -2.39 -11.28 8.87
C CYS A 122 -3.90 -11.37 9.19
N SER A 123 -4.32 -10.72 10.28
CA SER A 123 -5.71 -10.78 10.75
C SER A 123 -6.59 -9.71 10.13
N LYS A 124 -5.99 -8.62 9.64
CA LYS A 124 -6.73 -7.51 9.02
C LYS A 124 -5.92 -6.89 7.89
N MET A 125 -6.59 -6.57 6.78
CA MET A 125 -6.03 -5.85 5.65
C MET A 125 -7.09 -4.92 5.08
N GLU A 126 -6.77 -3.62 5.02
CA GLU A 126 -7.67 -2.58 4.52
C GLU A 126 -7.07 -1.86 3.32
N TYR A 127 -7.94 -1.21 2.55
CA TYR A 127 -7.58 -0.54 1.31
C TYR A 127 -8.10 0.90 1.32
N HIS A 128 -7.35 1.82 0.73
CA HIS A 128 -7.83 3.16 0.46
C HIS A 128 -9.03 3.13 -0.49
N LYS A 129 -10.13 3.72 -0.07
CA LYS A 129 -11.37 3.77 -0.87
C LYS A 129 -11.18 4.48 -2.21
N LYS A 130 -10.30 5.48 -2.26
CA LYS A 130 -10.08 6.32 -3.43
C LYS A 130 -9.17 5.65 -4.47
N THR A 131 -8.14 4.94 -4.05
CA THR A 131 -7.11 4.41 -4.93
C THR A 131 -7.10 2.89 -5.05
N GLY A 132 -7.71 2.18 -4.10
CA GLY A 132 -7.63 0.73 -3.98
C GLY A 132 -6.26 0.20 -3.55
N LYS A 133 -5.32 1.08 -3.16
CA LYS A 133 -4.05 0.68 -2.57
C LYS A 133 -4.25 0.20 -1.14
N ILE A 134 -3.38 -0.68 -0.66
CA ILE A 134 -3.38 -1.10 0.74
C ILE A 134 -3.11 0.10 1.64
N SER A 135 -3.91 0.25 2.70
CA SER A 135 -3.82 1.33 3.68
C SER A 135 -3.40 0.85 5.06
N TYR A 136 -3.84 -0.34 5.46
CA TYR A 136 -3.60 -0.86 6.82
C TYR A 136 -3.44 -2.37 6.82
N ILE A 137 -2.52 -2.87 7.65
CA ILE A 137 -2.31 -4.30 7.89
C ILE A 137 -2.09 -4.53 9.38
N LEU A 138 -2.79 -5.52 9.95
CA LEU A 138 -2.55 -6.02 11.31
C LEU A 138 -1.98 -7.43 11.25
N PHE A 139 -0.81 -7.60 11.82
CA PHE A 139 -0.22 -8.91 12.08
C PHE A 139 -0.39 -9.27 13.56
N GLU A 140 -0.88 -10.45 13.84
CA GLU A 140 -1.06 -10.97 15.19
C GLU A 140 -0.13 -12.16 15.42
N GLN A 141 0.63 -12.14 16.52
CA GLN A 141 1.44 -13.27 16.97
C GLN A 141 0.55 -14.49 17.23
N MET A 142 0.97 -15.64 16.76
CA MET A 142 0.22 -16.89 16.88
C MET A 142 0.44 -17.60 18.22
#